data_45462f8d158e62511cc1e3d44f1f71dc
#
_entry.id   45462f8d158e62511cc1e3d44f1f71dc
#
_cell.length_a   1.000
_cell.length_b   1.000
_cell.length_c   1.000
_cell.angle_alpha   90.00
_cell.angle_beta   90.00
_cell.angle_gamma   90.00
#
_symmetry.space_group_name_H-M   'P 1'
#
loop_
_entity.id
_entity.type
_entity.pdbx_description
1 polymer ?
#
loop_
_entity_poly.entity_id
_entity_poly.type
_entity_poly.pdbx_seq_one_letter_code
_entity_poly.pdbx_strand_id
1 'polypeptide(L)'
;MKIFTRLRPLVWLAILCPATVLAADYQWSAPLGDGRAFLWIPPTCKQLRAVIVGQNNMIEQGIFESDYFRKEMAQLDIAEIFIAPPFDTWQSATNNDHANAQLDALLKSFAENSGYGELQFAPIIPIGHSAMASYPWNFAAWNPARTLAILSVHGDAPQTTLVGNGRPNVDWSARNIDGIPGLMVMGEYEWWEDRLTPALKFRAEHPQSPIAFLAEPGNGHFNYSDELVKFLALFIRKSVEQRLPDTFSPNQPPILKPINPTNGWLVERWHLNQSRTVKPAPFAKYSGDPKDAFWAFDKEMALATQNYFADQPGKSPQLLGFVQDGKIVPQTETHQQVNLKFAPDADGVTFHLGAAFLNYVPVISSRLAKWTGLPTNSALGHANGTIKISRISGPVEKISADTFRVQFDRVYSTPDKRNFDIWLLASQSGDAKYKNIVQQSLLRIPTFNSGAEQHILFAEIPNQKVGTKSIPLNATSDSGRRVYFYIREGPAEIDGDILRFTKIPPRAKFPVKVTVVAWQLGCAGKLKLKSATPVTREFFLTK
;
A
#
# COMPACT_ATOMS: atom_id res chain seq x y z
N MET A 1 57.12 -25.10 -39.08
CA MET A 1 56.69 -24.60 -37.77
C MET A 1 55.39 -23.84 -37.99
N LYS A 2 54.23 -24.52 -37.76
CA LYS A 2 52.88 -23.96 -38.01
C LYS A 2 52.35 -23.41 -36.72
N ILE A 3 52.09 -22.10 -36.66
CA ILE A 3 51.50 -21.41 -35.52
C ILE A 3 50.00 -21.48 -35.67
N PHE A 4 49.34 -22.18 -34.73
CA PHE A 4 47.87 -22.21 -34.62
C PHE A 4 47.42 -21.07 -33.68
N THR A 5 46.81 -20.06 -34.24
CA THR A 5 46.10 -19.01 -33.47
C THR A 5 44.70 -19.53 -33.11
N ARG A 6 44.46 -19.75 -31.81
CA ARG A 6 43.12 -20.07 -31.28
C ARG A 6 42.35 -18.77 -31.08
N LEU A 7 41.32 -18.54 -31.87
CA LEU A 7 40.26 -17.56 -31.57
C LEU A 7 39.41 -18.06 -30.38
N ARG A 8 39.34 -17.26 -29.32
CA ARG A 8 38.39 -17.46 -28.22
C ARG A 8 37.06 -16.79 -28.61
N PRO A 9 35.90 -17.47 -28.49
CA PRO A 9 34.62 -16.81 -28.68
C PRO A 9 34.33 -15.87 -27.50
N LEU A 10 34.05 -14.60 -27.81
CA LEU A 10 33.47 -13.65 -26.86
C LEU A 10 32.02 -14.07 -26.61
N VAL A 11 31.73 -14.59 -25.43
CA VAL A 11 30.35 -14.83 -24.95
C VAL A 11 29.83 -13.48 -24.48
N TRP A 12 28.92 -12.90 -25.22
CA TRP A 12 28.10 -11.77 -24.78
C TRP A 12 27.12 -12.26 -23.73
N LEU A 13 27.40 -11.99 -22.48
CA LEU A 13 26.44 -12.15 -21.39
C LEU A 13 25.41 -11.01 -21.53
N ALA A 14 24.27 -11.31 -22.13
CA ALA A 14 23.12 -10.41 -22.07
C ALA A 14 22.66 -10.36 -20.61
N ILE A 15 22.96 -9.27 -19.93
CA ILE A 15 22.38 -8.95 -18.63
C ILE A 15 20.91 -8.65 -18.91
N LEU A 16 20.06 -9.65 -18.69
CA LEU A 16 18.63 -9.44 -18.55
C LEU A 16 18.41 -8.61 -17.29
N CYS A 17 18.33 -7.29 -17.44
CA CYS A 17 17.69 -6.47 -16.43
C CYS A 17 16.26 -7.04 -16.21
N PRO A 18 15.86 -7.37 -14.98
CA PRO A 18 14.46 -7.67 -14.73
C PRO A 18 13.69 -6.41 -15.11
N ALA A 19 12.82 -6.52 -16.10
CA ALA A 19 11.84 -5.49 -16.39
C ALA A 19 11.04 -5.29 -15.09
N THR A 20 11.16 -4.13 -14.49
CA THR A 20 10.27 -3.70 -13.42
C THR A 20 8.88 -3.70 -14.02
N VAL A 21 8.05 -4.66 -13.64
CA VAL A 21 6.65 -4.72 -14.01
C VAL A 21 5.99 -3.50 -13.37
N LEU A 22 5.65 -2.55 -14.22
CA LEU A 22 4.97 -1.31 -13.81
C LEU A 22 3.47 -1.53 -13.82
N ALA A 23 2.86 -1.03 -12.76
CA ALA A 23 1.43 -0.84 -12.57
C ALA A 23 0.59 -2.10 -12.78
N ALA A 24 0.40 -2.80 -11.72
CA ALA A 24 -0.57 -3.87 -11.62
C ALA A 24 -1.94 -3.45 -12.20
N ASP A 25 -2.47 -4.23 -13.11
CA ASP A 25 -3.78 -4.03 -13.71
C ASP A 25 -4.92 -4.20 -12.69
N TYR A 26 -5.99 -3.42 -12.87
CA TYR A 26 -7.31 -3.70 -12.28
C TYR A 26 -8.27 -3.90 -13.43
N GLN A 27 -8.84 -5.10 -13.52
CA GLN A 27 -9.60 -5.50 -14.69
C GLN A 27 -10.94 -4.77 -14.80
N TRP A 28 -11.52 -4.33 -13.69
CA TRP A 28 -12.80 -3.62 -13.66
C TRP A 28 -12.73 -2.39 -12.76
N SER A 29 -13.56 -1.42 -13.04
CA SER A 29 -13.81 -0.30 -12.13
C SER A 29 -15.28 0.13 -12.16
N ALA A 30 -15.74 0.72 -11.08
CA ALA A 30 -17.08 1.27 -10.95
C ALA A 30 -17.05 2.62 -10.21
N PRO A 31 -17.94 3.56 -10.52
CA PRO A 31 -18.09 4.78 -9.72
C PRO A 31 -18.58 4.44 -8.31
N LEU A 32 -18.12 5.20 -7.33
CA LEU A 32 -18.55 5.12 -5.94
C LEU A 32 -18.49 6.51 -5.31
N GLY A 33 -19.66 7.10 -5.03
CA GLY A 33 -19.76 8.51 -4.69
C GLY A 33 -19.12 9.39 -5.76
N ASP A 34 -18.29 10.34 -5.35
CA ASP A 34 -17.52 11.19 -6.26
C ASP A 34 -16.25 10.51 -6.80
N GLY A 35 -15.93 9.34 -6.28
CA GLY A 35 -14.72 8.58 -6.60
C GLY A 35 -14.98 7.33 -7.44
N ARG A 36 -14.05 6.41 -7.34
CA ARG A 36 -14.07 5.16 -8.09
C ARG A 36 -13.47 4.02 -7.27
N ALA A 37 -14.07 2.85 -7.42
CA ALA A 37 -13.51 1.60 -6.95
C ALA A 37 -12.92 0.80 -8.13
N PHE A 38 -11.81 0.12 -7.86
CA PHE A 38 -11.06 -0.70 -8.83
C PHE A 38 -10.99 -2.12 -8.31
N LEU A 39 -11.33 -3.09 -9.15
CA LEU A 39 -11.35 -4.50 -8.81
C LEU A 39 -10.26 -5.26 -9.57
N TRP A 40 -9.42 -5.96 -8.80
CA TRP A 40 -8.53 -7.00 -9.31
C TRP A 40 -9.00 -8.38 -8.85
N ILE A 41 -9.07 -9.31 -9.79
CA ILE A 41 -9.34 -10.74 -9.53
C ILE A 41 -8.11 -11.52 -9.95
N PRO A 42 -7.61 -12.46 -9.13
CA PRO A 42 -6.45 -13.27 -9.50
C PRO A 42 -6.63 -13.94 -10.87
N PRO A 43 -5.62 -13.88 -11.76
CA PRO A 43 -5.73 -14.44 -13.11
C PRO A 43 -5.96 -15.96 -13.17
N THR A 44 -5.76 -16.65 -12.05
CA THR A 44 -5.95 -18.11 -11.92
C THR A 44 -7.24 -18.47 -11.17
N CYS A 45 -7.93 -17.49 -10.61
CA CYS A 45 -9.07 -17.70 -9.74
C CYS A 45 -10.25 -18.35 -10.47
N LYS A 46 -10.70 -19.49 -9.98
CA LYS A 46 -11.90 -20.18 -10.47
C LYS A 46 -13.15 -19.86 -9.64
N GLN A 47 -12.98 -19.60 -8.35
CA GLN A 47 -14.04 -19.20 -7.42
C GLN A 47 -13.43 -18.30 -6.35
N LEU A 48 -13.96 -17.11 -6.20
CA LEU A 48 -13.50 -16.20 -5.16
C LEU A 48 -13.90 -16.70 -3.77
N ARG A 49 -12.96 -16.61 -2.83
CA ARG A 49 -13.16 -17.02 -1.45
C ARG A 49 -13.35 -15.86 -0.49
N ALA A 50 -12.74 -14.72 -0.78
CA ALA A 50 -12.87 -13.48 -0.01
C ALA A 50 -12.47 -12.27 -0.87
N VAL A 51 -12.67 -11.07 -0.33
CA VAL A 51 -12.22 -9.83 -0.94
C VAL A 51 -11.55 -8.94 0.11
N ILE A 52 -10.37 -8.42 -0.20
CA ILE A 52 -9.74 -7.37 0.60
C ILE A 52 -10.17 -6.01 0.06
N VAL A 53 -10.58 -5.10 0.96
CA VAL A 53 -11.08 -3.76 0.59
C VAL A 53 -10.24 -2.71 1.28
N GLY A 54 -9.50 -1.94 0.48
CA GLY A 54 -8.68 -0.81 0.92
C GLY A 54 -9.21 0.51 0.38
N GLN A 55 -9.22 1.53 1.23
CA GLN A 55 -9.58 2.89 0.88
C GLN A 55 -8.32 3.76 0.85
N ASN A 56 -8.10 4.46 -0.27
CA ASN A 56 -6.87 5.21 -0.51
C ASN A 56 -6.61 6.27 0.56
N ASN A 57 -5.59 6.04 1.38
CA ASN A 57 -4.98 7.13 2.14
C ASN A 57 -3.55 7.39 1.67
N MET A 58 -2.68 6.37 1.71
CA MET A 58 -1.31 6.47 1.16
C MET A 58 -0.72 5.14 0.72
N ILE A 59 -0.65 4.16 1.62
CA ILE A 59 0.14 2.93 1.39
C ILE A 59 -0.70 1.76 0.86
N GLU A 60 -2.02 1.87 0.90
CA GLU A 60 -2.94 0.80 0.49
C GLU A 60 -2.71 0.40 -0.96
N GLN A 61 -2.56 1.39 -1.86
CA GLN A 61 -2.27 1.14 -3.27
C GLN A 61 -0.96 0.36 -3.44
N GLY A 62 0.11 0.79 -2.77
CA GLY A 62 1.42 0.14 -2.87
C GLY A 62 1.44 -1.28 -2.33
N ILE A 63 0.67 -1.57 -1.27
CA ILE A 63 0.51 -2.92 -0.74
C ILE A 63 -0.22 -3.80 -1.75
N PHE A 64 -1.35 -3.34 -2.30
CA PHE A 64 -2.17 -4.09 -3.25
C PHE A 64 -1.45 -4.32 -4.59
N GLU A 65 -0.64 -3.39 -5.03
CA GLU A 65 0.13 -3.49 -6.28
C GLU A 65 1.47 -4.22 -6.10
N SER A 66 1.79 -4.71 -4.89
CA SER A 66 2.97 -5.54 -4.66
C SER A 66 2.81 -6.92 -5.31
N ASP A 67 3.77 -7.32 -6.14
CA ASP A 67 3.81 -8.64 -6.78
C ASP A 67 3.73 -9.78 -5.77
N TYR A 68 4.42 -9.61 -4.63
CA TYR A 68 4.38 -10.59 -3.56
C TYR A 68 2.96 -10.71 -2.98
N PHE A 69 2.33 -9.58 -2.65
CA PHE A 69 1.00 -9.57 -2.06
C PHE A 69 -0.03 -10.20 -2.99
N ARG A 70 -0.05 -9.78 -4.27
CA ARG A 70 -0.94 -10.36 -5.29
C ARG A 70 -0.72 -11.84 -5.51
N LYS A 71 0.52 -12.30 -5.47
CA LYS A 71 0.83 -13.72 -5.55
C LYS A 71 0.22 -14.51 -4.40
N GLU A 72 0.35 -14.01 -3.17
CA GLU A 72 -0.23 -14.65 -1.98
C GLU A 72 -1.77 -14.60 -2.03
N MET A 73 -2.35 -13.46 -2.40
CA MET A 73 -3.82 -13.34 -2.58
C MET A 73 -4.33 -14.28 -3.67
N ALA A 74 -3.56 -14.46 -4.75
CA ALA A 74 -3.92 -15.40 -5.82
C ALA A 74 -3.91 -16.87 -5.36
N GLN A 75 -3.01 -17.27 -4.45
CA GLN A 75 -2.99 -18.61 -3.87
C GLN A 75 -4.20 -18.87 -2.96
N LEU A 76 -4.78 -17.82 -2.40
CA LEU A 76 -5.94 -17.88 -1.50
C LEU A 76 -7.27 -17.62 -2.23
N ASP A 77 -7.25 -17.36 -3.55
CA ASP A 77 -8.40 -16.94 -4.35
C ASP A 77 -9.11 -15.69 -3.76
N ILE A 78 -8.33 -14.71 -3.30
CA ILE A 78 -8.80 -13.45 -2.74
C ILE A 78 -8.69 -12.34 -3.78
N ALA A 79 -9.80 -11.63 -4.04
CA ALA A 79 -9.81 -10.43 -4.87
C ALA A 79 -9.41 -9.18 -4.06
N GLU A 80 -9.03 -8.12 -4.76
CA GLU A 80 -8.70 -6.82 -4.20
C GLU A 80 -9.66 -5.75 -4.73
N ILE A 81 -10.21 -4.93 -3.85
CA ILE A 81 -10.94 -3.72 -4.19
C ILE A 81 -10.20 -2.53 -3.59
N PHE A 82 -9.71 -1.65 -4.47
CA PHE A 82 -9.08 -0.41 -4.12
C PHE A 82 -10.02 0.76 -4.42
N ILE A 83 -10.29 1.63 -3.43
CA ILE A 83 -11.24 2.73 -3.54
C ILE A 83 -10.49 4.06 -3.42
N ALA A 84 -10.69 4.97 -4.37
CA ALA A 84 -10.08 6.30 -4.37
C ALA A 84 -11.05 7.37 -4.90
N PRO A 85 -11.22 8.51 -4.18
CA PRO A 85 -10.83 8.74 -2.80
C PRO A 85 -11.60 7.84 -1.81
N PRO A 86 -11.26 7.85 -0.50
CA PRO A 86 -12.02 7.13 0.51
C PRO A 86 -13.48 7.58 0.54
N PHE A 87 -14.40 6.66 0.75
CA PHE A 87 -15.82 7.00 0.73
C PHE A 87 -16.48 6.99 2.12
N ASP A 88 -16.07 6.08 3.03
CA ASP A 88 -16.62 6.01 4.39
C ASP A 88 -15.66 5.33 5.38
N THR A 89 -15.79 5.68 6.64
CA THR A 89 -15.00 5.11 7.76
C THR A 89 -15.86 4.37 8.78
N TRP A 90 -17.15 4.23 8.54
CA TRP A 90 -18.12 3.61 9.46
C TRP A 90 -18.10 4.22 10.88
N GLN A 91 -17.86 5.52 10.99
CA GLN A 91 -17.80 6.24 12.27
C GLN A 91 -19.13 6.88 12.69
N SER A 92 -20.12 6.90 11.83
CA SER A 92 -21.40 7.54 12.11
C SER A 92 -22.45 6.49 12.39
N ALA A 93 -22.98 6.48 13.62
CA ALA A 93 -24.06 5.57 13.99
C ALA A 93 -25.32 5.71 13.10
N THR A 94 -25.54 6.89 12.50
CA THR A 94 -26.69 7.18 11.65
C THR A 94 -26.46 6.95 10.16
N ASN A 95 -25.19 6.84 9.71
CA ASN A 95 -24.85 6.75 8.28
C ASN A 95 -24.25 5.40 7.88
N ASN A 96 -23.97 4.51 8.82
CA ASN A 96 -23.32 3.22 8.52
C ASN A 96 -24.19 2.29 7.66
N ASP A 97 -25.51 2.35 7.78
CA ASP A 97 -26.43 1.59 6.92
C ASP A 97 -26.35 2.07 5.46
N HIS A 98 -26.19 3.37 5.26
CA HIS A 98 -25.98 3.94 3.92
C HIS A 98 -24.63 3.48 3.32
N ALA A 99 -23.55 3.52 4.10
CA ALA A 99 -22.26 3.03 3.67
C ALA A 99 -22.28 1.53 3.34
N ASN A 100 -22.96 0.72 4.14
CA ASN A 100 -23.18 -0.69 3.84
C ASN A 100 -23.95 -0.89 2.53
N ALA A 101 -25.04 -0.16 2.32
CA ALA A 101 -25.84 -0.25 1.09
C ALA A 101 -25.03 0.15 -0.16
N GLN A 102 -24.19 1.19 -0.05
CA GLN A 102 -23.29 1.59 -1.15
C GLN A 102 -22.25 0.50 -1.45
N LEU A 103 -21.62 -0.10 -0.43
CA LEU A 103 -20.68 -1.19 -0.60
C LEU A 103 -21.34 -2.42 -1.21
N ASP A 104 -22.54 -2.78 -0.77
CA ASP A 104 -23.29 -3.91 -1.31
C ASP A 104 -23.67 -3.68 -2.78
N ALA A 105 -24.09 -2.47 -3.14
CA ALA A 105 -24.36 -2.10 -4.52
C ALA A 105 -23.11 -2.18 -5.39
N LEU A 106 -21.95 -1.74 -4.88
CA LEU A 106 -20.66 -1.85 -5.55
C LEU A 106 -20.28 -3.32 -5.80
N LEU A 107 -20.37 -4.17 -4.76
CA LEU A 107 -20.02 -5.59 -4.89
C LEU A 107 -20.94 -6.32 -5.86
N LYS A 108 -22.24 -5.98 -5.85
CA LYS A 108 -23.21 -6.49 -6.83
C LYS A 108 -22.84 -6.05 -8.25
N SER A 109 -22.52 -4.78 -8.45
CA SER A 109 -22.07 -4.27 -9.75
C SER A 109 -20.81 -4.98 -10.25
N PHE A 110 -19.83 -5.19 -9.38
CA PHE A 110 -18.63 -5.94 -9.74
C PHE A 110 -18.93 -7.41 -10.05
N ALA A 111 -19.80 -8.05 -9.30
CA ALA A 111 -20.23 -9.43 -9.56
C ALA A 111 -20.89 -9.57 -10.96
N GLU A 112 -21.78 -8.66 -11.31
CA GLU A 112 -22.49 -8.64 -12.59
C GLU A 112 -21.57 -8.36 -13.77
N ASN A 113 -20.59 -7.47 -13.60
CA ASN A 113 -19.67 -7.04 -14.64
C ASN A 113 -18.49 -8.01 -14.85
N SER A 114 -17.99 -8.60 -13.77
CA SER A 114 -16.84 -9.51 -13.82
C SER A 114 -17.23 -10.96 -14.19
N GLY A 115 -18.46 -11.38 -13.89
CA GLY A 115 -18.90 -12.77 -13.98
C GLY A 115 -18.58 -13.60 -12.72
N TYR A 116 -18.09 -12.97 -11.66
CA TYR A 116 -17.83 -13.60 -10.37
C TYR A 116 -18.96 -13.27 -9.39
N GLY A 117 -20.09 -13.95 -9.54
CA GLY A 117 -21.31 -13.70 -8.77
C GLY A 117 -21.13 -13.79 -7.26
N GLU A 118 -20.18 -14.58 -6.79
CA GLU A 118 -19.81 -14.75 -5.39
C GLU A 118 -19.27 -13.49 -4.71
N LEU A 119 -18.84 -12.47 -5.45
CA LEU A 119 -18.41 -11.17 -4.89
C LEU A 119 -19.49 -10.53 -4.00
N GLN A 120 -20.76 -10.72 -4.33
CA GLN A 120 -21.88 -10.20 -3.52
C GLN A 120 -21.89 -10.76 -2.10
N PHE A 121 -21.39 -11.98 -1.94
CA PHE A 121 -21.45 -12.77 -0.71
C PHE A 121 -20.09 -12.97 -0.06
N ALA A 122 -19.02 -12.51 -0.70
CA ALA A 122 -17.65 -12.72 -0.26
C ALA A 122 -17.41 -12.11 1.13
N PRO A 123 -16.73 -12.82 2.03
CA PRO A 123 -16.19 -12.23 3.24
C PRO A 123 -15.22 -11.11 2.92
N ILE A 124 -15.22 -10.09 3.77
CA ILE A 124 -14.43 -8.88 3.57
C ILE A 124 -13.26 -8.85 4.55
N ILE A 125 -12.10 -8.43 4.05
CA ILE A 125 -10.93 -8.07 4.84
C ILE A 125 -10.72 -6.56 4.67
N PRO A 126 -11.24 -5.72 5.57
CA PRO A 126 -10.98 -4.29 5.52
C PRO A 126 -9.53 -3.99 5.92
N ILE A 127 -8.87 -3.14 5.13
CA ILE A 127 -7.53 -2.62 5.40
C ILE A 127 -7.53 -1.10 5.28
N GLY A 128 -6.87 -0.42 6.21
CA GLY A 128 -6.72 1.02 6.17
C GLY A 128 -5.47 1.50 6.87
N HIS A 129 -4.91 2.59 6.36
CA HIS A 129 -3.72 3.24 6.85
C HIS A 129 -4.04 4.61 7.45
N SER A 130 -3.43 4.96 8.60
CA SER A 130 -3.48 6.29 9.20
C SER A 130 -4.92 6.79 9.39
N ALA A 131 -5.34 7.84 8.68
CA ALA A 131 -6.71 8.37 8.75
C ALA A 131 -7.79 7.35 8.38
N MET A 132 -7.45 6.31 7.62
CA MET A 132 -8.34 5.20 7.26
C MET A 132 -8.16 3.98 8.17
N ALA A 133 -7.24 4.00 9.13
CA ALA A 133 -6.94 2.84 9.97
C ALA A 133 -8.03 2.52 11.01
N SER A 134 -8.92 3.45 11.33
CA SER A 134 -10.12 3.19 12.15
C SER A 134 -11.25 2.51 11.36
N TYR A 135 -11.28 2.69 10.03
CA TYR A 135 -12.26 2.05 9.15
C TYR A 135 -12.35 0.52 9.35
N PRO A 136 -11.23 -0.24 9.36
CA PRO A 136 -11.31 -1.70 9.51
C PRO A 136 -11.98 -2.16 10.81
N TRP A 137 -11.69 -1.50 11.92
CA TRP A 137 -12.31 -1.81 13.21
C TRP A 137 -13.80 -1.53 13.22
N ASN A 138 -14.18 -0.35 12.74
CA ASN A 138 -15.58 0.08 12.70
C ASN A 138 -16.38 -0.79 11.72
N PHE A 139 -15.87 -1.04 10.53
CA PHE A 139 -16.51 -1.94 9.58
C PHE A 139 -16.82 -3.30 10.20
N ALA A 140 -15.85 -3.88 10.91
CA ALA A 140 -16.02 -5.18 11.56
C ALA A 140 -17.09 -5.17 12.64
N ALA A 141 -17.18 -4.10 13.44
CA ALA A 141 -18.19 -3.96 14.48
C ALA A 141 -19.61 -3.87 13.89
N TRP A 142 -19.77 -3.24 12.71
CA TRP A 142 -21.08 -3.16 12.01
C TRP A 142 -21.37 -4.37 11.14
N ASN A 143 -20.35 -5.10 10.69
CA ASN A 143 -20.48 -6.23 9.77
C ASN A 143 -19.74 -7.50 10.27
N PRO A 144 -19.97 -7.94 11.54
CA PRO A 144 -19.16 -9.01 12.13
C PRO A 144 -19.28 -10.34 11.39
N ALA A 145 -20.47 -10.69 10.92
CA ALA A 145 -20.72 -11.94 10.20
C ALA A 145 -20.01 -12.02 8.83
N ARG A 146 -19.61 -10.87 8.29
CA ARG A 146 -19.00 -10.74 6.98
C ARG A 146 -17.49 -10.44 7.04
N THR A 147 -16.96 -10.08 8.19
CA THR A 147 -15.56 -9.70 8.36
C THR A 147 -14.68 -10.90 8.59
N LEU A 148 -13.75 -11.19 7.69
CA LEU A 148 -12.81 -12.32 7.80
C LEU A 148 -11.62 -11.99 8.71
N ALA A 149 -11.05 -10.79 8.57
CA ALA A 149 -9.94 -10.27 9.36
C ALA A 149 -9.98 -8.73 9.34
N ILE A 150 -9.25 -8.08 10.24
CA ILE A 150 -9.16 -6.63 10.39
C ILE A 150 -7.69 -6.20 10.29
N LEU A 151 -7.35 -5.25 9.40
CA LEU A 151 -5.99 -4.76 9.21
C LEU A 151 -5.93 -3.25 9.40
N SER A 152 -5.45 -2.80 10.57
CA SER A 152 -5.24 -1.39 10.92
C SER A 152 -3.75 -1.06 10.88
N VAL A 153 -3.31 -0.34 9.83
CA VAL A 153 -1.89 -0.09 9.59
C VAL A 153 -1.54 1.35 9.96
N HIS A 154 -0.54 1.52 10.83
CA HIS A 154 -0.10 2.81 11.38
C HIS A 154 -1.27 3.65 11.91
N GLY A 155 -2.17 3.01 12.64
CA GLY A 155 -3.44 3.59 13.05
C GLY A 155 -3.77 3.43 14.51
N ASP A 156 -5.07 3.43 14.77
CA ASP A 156 -5.63 3.47 16.11
C ASP A 156 -6.00 2.10 16.64
N ALA A 157 -6.15 2.01 17.94
CA ALA A 157 -6.81 0.89 18.60
C ALA A 157 -8.32 0.86 18.29
N PRO A 158 -9.00 -0.29 18.46
CA PRO A 158 -10.45 -0.34 18.36
C PRO A 158 -11.13 0.73 19.23
N GLN A 159 -12.22 1.29 18.76
CA GLN A 159 -13.03 2.33 19.42
C GLN A 159 -12.29 3.66 19.71
N THR A 160 -11.13 3.90 19.11
CA THR A 160 -10.40 5.15 19.29
C THR A 160 -10.25 5.93 17.99
N THR A 161 -10.02 7.24 18.09
CA THR A 161 -9.82 8.16 16.97
C THR A 161 -8.64 9.09 17.22
N LEU A 162 -7.58 8.61 17.83
CA LEU A 162 -6.38 9.41 18.15
C LEU A 162 -5.70 9.96 16.91
N VAL A 163 -5.80 9.24 15.78
CA VAL A 163 -5.33 9.72 14.47
C VAL A 163 -6.34 10.67 13.83
N GLY A 164 -7.60 10.62 14.24
CA GLY A 164 -8.73 11.31 13.60
C GLY A 164 -8.84 12.80 13.90
N ASN A 165 -7.75 13.50 14.23
CA ASN A 165 -7.71 14.96 14.37
C ASN A 165 -8.78 15.53 15.33
N GLY A 166 -8.89 14.95 16.51
CA GLY A 166 -9.83 15.43 17.55
C GLY A 166 -11.28 15.02 17.35
N ARG A 167 -11.56 14.07 16.45
CA ARG A 167 -12.90 13.46 16.35
C ARG A 167 -13.19 12.66 17.62
N PRO A 168 -14.46 12.59 18.06
CA PRO A 168 -14.82 11.75 19.21
C PRO A 168 -14.58 10.27 18.87
N ASN A 169 -14.27 9.49 19.88
CA ASN A 169 -14.20 8.03 19.76
C ASN A 169 -15.55 7.48 19.29
N VAL A 170 -15.50 6.43 18.50
CA VAL A 170 -16.72 5.81 17.94
C VAL A 170 -17.39 4.98 19.01
N ASP A 171 -18.66 5.26 19.26
CA ASP A 171 -19.50 4.42 20.11
C ASP A 171 -20.06 3.23 19.31
N TRP A 172 -19.57 2.04 19.61
CA TRP A 172 -20.07 0.80 19.04
C TRP A 172 -21.36 0.32 19.72
N SER A 173 -21.78 0.94 20.82
CA SER A 173 -22.89 0.49 21.67
C SER A 173 -22.70 -0.98 22.08
N ALA A 174 -23.67 -1.83 21.82
CA ALA A 174 -23.58 -3.28 22.10
C ALA A 174 -22.79 -4.10 21.07
N ARG A 175 -22.23 -3.46 20.03
CA ARG A 175 -21.45 -4.17 18.98
C ARG A 175 -20.08 -4.54 19.46
N ASN A 176 -19.55 -5.65 18.95
CA ASN A 176 -18.23 -6.15 19.27
C ASN A 176 -17.58 -6.79 18.04
N ILE A 177 -16.31 -7.16 18.17
CA ILE A 177 -15.53 -7.88 17.16
C ILE A 177 -15.06 -9.24 17.68
N ASP A 178 -15.81 -9.84 18.57
CA ASP A 178 -15.47 -11.12 19.20
C ASP A 178 -15.28 -12.22 18.15
N GLY A 179 -14.20 -12.97 18.31
CA GLY A 179 -13.82 -14.03 17.39
C GLY A 179 -13.31 -13.55 16.02
N ILE A 180 -13.16 -12.24 15.79
CA ILE A 180 -12.61 -11.68 14.55
C ILE A 180 -11.15 -11.28 14.79
N PRO A 181 -10.16 -11.88 14.09
CA PRO A 181 -8.76 -11.52 14.27
C PRO A 181 -8.49 -10.12 13.73
N GLY A 182 -7.90 -9.28 14.58
CA GLY A 182 -7.51 -7.93 14.23
C GLY A 182 -6.01 -7.72 14.40
N LEU A 183 -5.38 -7.07 13.44
CA LEU A 183 -3.98 -6.67 13.48
C LEU A 183 -3.86 -5.15 13.54
N MET A 184 -3.15 -4.67 14.55
CA MET A 184 -2.70 -3.29 14.66
C MET A 184 -1.20 -3.22 14.36
N VAL A 185 -0.77 -2.30 13.49
CA VAL A 185 0.65 -2.08 13.14
C VAL A 185 1.06 -0.69 13.56
N MET A 186 2.28 -0.54 14.10
CA MET A 186 2.85 0.77 14.46
C MET A 186 4.35 0.80 14.17
N GLY A 187 4.83 1.87 13.52
CA GLY A 187 6.25 2.10 13.29
C GLY A 187 6.99 2.58 14.55
N GLU A 188 8.26 2.18 14.71
CA GLU A 188 9.10 2.62 15.82
C GLU A 188 9.31 4.13 15.79
N TYR A 189 9.48 4.71 14.61
CA TYR A 189 9.76 6.13 14.40
C TYR A 189 8.61 7.06 14.78
N GLU A 190 7.38 6.52 14.79
CA GLU A 190 6.16 7.19 15.23
C GLU A 190 5.61 6.67 16.55
N TRP A 191 6.41 5.93 17.32
CA TRP A 191 5.95 5.21 18.50
C TRP A 191 5.17 6.10 19.49
N TRP A 192 3.93 5.68 19.76
CA TRP A 192 3.03 6.36 20.69
C TRP A 192 2.39 5.36 21.65
N GLU A 193 2.79 5.45 22.92
CA GLU A 193 2.16 4.67 23.98
C GLU A 193 0.66 4.97 24.09
N ASP A 194 0.25 6.22 23.81
CA ASP A 194 -1.15 6.65 23.81
C ASP A 194 -2.03 5.90 22.79
N ARG A 195 -1.45 5.29 21.76
CA ARG A 195 -2.17 4.40 20.83
C ARG A 195 -2.12 2.93 21.27
N LEU A 196 -1.01 2.51 21.87
CA LEU A 196 -0.82 1.13 22.30
C LEU A 196 -1.63 0.80 23.56
N THR A 197 -1.62 1.70 24.55
CA THR A 197 -2.34 1.51 25.81
C THR A 197 -3.84 1.25 25.62
N PRO A 198 -4.58 1.99 24.77
CA PRO A 198 -5.97 1.66 24.46
C PRO A 198 -6.16 0.28 23.82
N ALA A 199 -5.23 -0.20 23.00
CA ALA A 199 -5.32 -1.54 22.40
C ALA A 199 -5.20 -2.64 23.46
N LEU A 200 -4.26 -2.49 24.41
CA LEU A 200 -4.12 -3.42 25.54
C LEU A 200 -5.34 -3.39 26.46
N LYS A 201 -5.86 -2.19 26.74
CA LYS A 201 -7.09 -2.01 27.52
C LYS A 201 -8.28 -2.67 26.84
N PHE A 202 -8.50 -2.39 25.55
CA PHE A 202 -9.58 -3.01 24.78
C PHE A 202 -9.50 -4.53 24.83
N ARG A 203 -8.32 -5.10 24.62
CA ARG A 203 -8.10 -6.55 24.68
C ARG A 203 -8.40 -7.15 26.07
N ALA A 204 -8.09 -6.40 27.15
CA ALA A 204 -8.40 -6.84 28.51
C ALA A 204 -9.91 -6.78 28.83
N GLU A 205 -10.62 -5.78 28.29
CA GLU A 205 -12.06 -5.60 28.47
C GLU A 205 -12.89 -6.51 27.54
N HIS A 206 -12.32 -6.90 26.38
CA HIS A 206 -12.94 -7.76 25.38
C HIS A 206 -12.12 -9.04 25.13
N PRO A 207 -12.04 -9.97 26.11
CA PRO A 207 -11.13 -11.12 26.04
C PRO A 207 -11.47 -12.11 24.92
N GLN A 208 -12.64 -11.98 24.27
CA GLN A 208 -13.01 -12.78 23.10
C GLN A 208 -12.56 -12.14 21.77
N SER A 209 -11.98 -10.93 21.80
CA SER A 209 -11.50 -10.24 20.61
C SER A 209 -9.99 -10.53 20.42
N PRO A 210 -9.59 -11.32 19.42
CA PRO A 210 -8.19 -11.72 19.19
C PRO A 210 -7.39 -10.61 18.52
N ILE A 211 -6.81 -9.70 19.30
CA ILE A 211 -6.05 -8.55 18.82
C ILE A 211 -4.55 -8.86 18.81
N ALA A 212 -3.98 -8.85 17.61
CA ALA A 212 -2.55 -8.94 17.33
C ALA A 212 -1.92 -7.55 17.16
N PHE A 213 -0.63 -7.47 17.40
CA PHE A 213 0.13 -6.24 17.25
C PHE A 213 1.48 -6.50 16.59
N LEU A 214 1.86 -5.63 15.64
CA LEU A 214 3.17 -5.62 15.02
C LEU A 214 3.84 -4.27 15.24
N ALA A 215 5.05 -4.28 15.84
CA ALA A 215 5.93 -3.13 15.83
C ALA A 215 6.90 -3.24 14.65
N GLU A 216 7.06 -2.16 13.89
CA GLU A 216 8.00 -2.08 12.78
C GLU A 216 9.23 -1.26 13.16
N PRO A 217 10.37 -1.90 13.47
CA PRO A 217 11.59 -1.20 13.85
C PRO A 217 12.12 -0.33 12.72
N GLY A 218 12.59 0.89 13.06
CA GLY A 218 13.18 1.82 12.11
C GLY A 218 12.23 2.32 11.02
N ASN A 219 10.94 1.99 11.09
CA ASN A 219 9.92 2.44 10.16
C ASN A 219 9.12 3.62 10.72
N GLY A 220 8.60 4.46 9.82
CA GLY A 220 7.82 5.65 10.14
C GLY A 220 6.33 5.45 9.97
N HIS A 221 5.61 6.59 9.88
CA HIS A 221 4.15 6.60 9.73
C HIS A 221 3.69 6.40 8.28
N PHE A 222 4.45 6.91 7.32
CA PHE A 222 4.00 7.03 5.92
C PHE A 222 4.74 6.08 4.99
N ASN A 223 5.16 4.92 5.46
CA ASN A 223 5.84 3.94 4.63
C ASN A 223 5.29 2.54 4.87
N TYR A 224 5.63 1.66 3.96
CA TYR A 224 5.50 0.22 4.11
C TYR A 224 6.78 -0.45 3.60
N SER A 225 7.05 -1.63 4.10
CA SER A 225 8.20 -2.45 3.73
C SER A 225 7.74 -3.75 3.08
N ASP A 226 8.65 -4.42 2.36
CA ASP A 226 8.40 -5.76 1.83
C ASP A 226 8.11 -6.75 2.97
N GLU A 227 8.74 -6.54 4.13
CA GLU A 227 8.55 -7.35 5.34
C GLU A 227 7.14 -7.15 5.90
N LEU A 228 6.64 -5.90 5.94
CA LEU A 228 5.25 -5.64 6.32
C LEU A 228 4.27 -6.33 5.37
N VAL A 229 4.49 -6.22 4.07
CA VAL A 229 3.64 -6.86 3.05
C VAL A 229 3.59 -8.39 3.27
N LYS A 230 4.73 -9.02 3.55
CA LYS A 230 4.80 -10.45 3.88
C LYS A 230 4.05 -10.79 5.15
N PHE A 231 4.17 -9.96 6.18
CA PHE A 231 3.48 -10.17 7.45
C PHE A 231 1.96 -10.03 7.31
N LEU A 232 1.48 -9.03 6.55
CA LEU A 232 0.06 -8.87 6.25
C LEU A 232 -0.49 -10.08 5.48
N ALA A 233 0.22 -10.55 4.47
CA ALA A 233 -0.15 -11.75 3.72
C ALA A 233 -0.21 -13.00 4.62
N LEU A 234 0.77 -13.17 5.54
CA LEU A 234 0.76 -14.24 6.54
C LEU A 234 -0.47 -14.15 7.46
N PHE A 235 -0.80 -12.94 7.95
CA PHE A 235 -1.96 -12.74 8.82
C PHE A 235 -3.27 -13.09 8.10
N ILE A 236 -3.40 -12.68 6.83
CA ILE A 236 -4.55 -13.02 5.99
C ILE A 236 -4.63 -14.53 5.78
N ARG A 237 -3.54 -15.19 5.43
CA ARG A 237 -3.49 -16.66 5.25
C ARG A 237 -3.96 -17.39 6.50
N LYS A 238 -3.48 -17.02 7.67
CA LYS A 238 -3.91 -17.60 8.96
C LYS A 238 -5.40 -17.34 9.23
N SER A 239 -5.91 -16.18 8.89
CA SER A 239 -7.33 -15.85 9.01
C SER A 239 -8.20 -16.73 8.12
N VAL A 240 -7.78 -16.95 6.87
CA VAL A 240 -8.44 -17.87 5.92
C VAL A 240 -8.44 -19.30 6.46
N GLU A 241 -7.27 -19.82 6.85
CA GLU A 241 -7.10 -21.18 7.36
C GLU A 241 -8.00 -21.48 8.57
N GLN A 242 -8.18 -20.50 9.46
CA GLN A 242 -8.89 -20.76 10.72
C GLN A 242 -10.38 -20.37 10.67
N ARG A 243 -10.79 -19.44 9.81
CA ARG A 243 -12.16 -18.94 9.83
C ARG A 243 -13.00 -19.31 8.62
N LEU A 244 -12.38 -19.42 7.45
CA LEU A 244 -13.12 -19.70 6.23
C LEU A 244 -13.29 -21.21 6.04
N PRO A 245 -14.50 -21.72 5.76
CA PRO A 245 -14.67 -23.14 5.42
C PRO A 245 -13.94 -23.48 4.12
N ASP A 246 -13.46 -24.74 3.99
CA ASP A 246 -12.74 -25.19 2.81
C ASP A 246 -13.59 -25.11 1.54
N THR A 247 -14.89 -25.38 1.68
CA THR A 247 -15.89 -25.30 0.61
C THR A 247 -17.13 -24.58 1.09
N PHE A 248 -17.70 -23.74 0.22
CA PHE A 248 -18.97 -23.07 0.46
C PHE A 248 -19.67 -22.75 -0.87
N SER A 249 -20.98 -22.51 -0.79
CA SER A 249 -21.76 -22.14 -1.97
C SER A 249 -21.36 -20.75 -2.49
N PRO A 250 -21.17 -20.57 -3.80
CA PRO A 250 -20.90 -19.25 -4.37
C PRO A 250 -22.09 -18.29 -4.34
N ASN A 251 -23.29 -18.79 -3.99
CA ASN A 251 -24.55 -18.03 -4.05
C ASN A 251 -25.07 -17.59 -2.68
N GLN A 252 -24.31 -17.75 -1.62
CA GLN A 252 -24.65 -17.33 -0.27
C GLN A 252 -23.40 -17.02 0.56
N PRO A 253 -23.49 -16.14 1.58
CA PRO A 253 -22.37 -15.87 2.46
C PRO A 253 -21.89 -17.14 3.17
N PRO A 254 -20.57 -17.41 3.20
CA PRO A 254 -20.03 -18.48 4.03
C PRO A 254 -20.18 -18.13 5.52
N ILE A 255 -20.40 -19.15 6.36
CA ILE A 255 -20.39 -18.99 7.81
C ILE A 255 -18.95 -18.98 8.30
N LEU A 256 -18.47 -17.83 8.77
CA LEU A 256 -17.12 -17.68 9.31
C LEU A 256 -17.03 -18.24 10.72
N LYS A 257 -16.04 -19.11 10.95
CA LYS A 257 -15.78 -19.67 12.27
C LYS A 257 -15.23 -18.59 13.21
N PRO A 258 -15.79 -18.37 14.42
CA PRO A 258 -15.18 -17.46 15.38
C PRO A 258 -13.90 -18.07 15.95
N ILE A 259 -12.89 -17.23 16.16
CA ILE A 259 -11.65 -17.63 16.83
C ILE A 259 -11.85 -17.53 18.34
N ASN A 260 -11.48 -18.60 19.05
CA ASN A 260 -11.33 -18.54 20.50
C ASN A 260 -9.88 -18.11 20.82
N PRO A 261 -9.65 -16.91 21.40
CA PRO A 261 -8.30 -16.43 21.68
C PRO A 261 -7.47 -17.34 22.59
N THR A 262 -8.13 -18.12 23.46
CA THR A 262 -7.41 -19.03 24.39
C THR A 262 -6.73 -20.21 23.68
N ASN A 263 -7.13 -20.49 22.42
CA ASN A 263 -6.47 -21.51 21.59
C ASN A 263 -5.23 -20.98 20.86
N GLY A 264 -5.01 -19.66 20.90
CA GLY A 264 -3.85 -19.01 20.27
C GLY A 264 -2.64 -18.92 21.19
N TRP A 265 -1.76 -18.01 20.81
CA TRP A 265 -0.52 -17.71 21.49
C TRP A 265 -0.54 -16.27 22.02
N LEU A 266 0.32 -15.98 23.02
CA LEU A 266 0.60 -14.64 23.50
C LEU A 266 2.04 -14.26 23.18
N VAL A 267 2.23 -13.00 22.82
CA VAL A 267 3.50 -12.37 22.51
C VAL A 267 3.60 -11.11 23.36
N GLU A 268 4.67 -11.00 24.13
CA GLU A 268 4.95 -9.79 24.91
C GLU A 268 4.87 -8.56 23.99
N ARG A 269 4.23 -7.47 24.46
CA ARG A 269 4.24 -6.23 23.68
C ARG A 269 5.68 -5.77 23.49
N TRP A 270 5.92 -5.00 22.44
CA TRP A 270 7.22 -4.39 22.25
C TRP A 270 7.40 -3.15 23.14
N HIS A 271 8.54 -3.08 23.83
CA HIS A 271 8.97 -1.94 24.61
C HIS A 271 10.10 -1.22 23.87
N LEU A 272 9.97 0.10 23.69
CA LEU A 272 10.92 0.91 22.95
C LEU A 272 12.34 0.77 23.53
N ASN A 273 13.31 0.40 22.69
CA ASN A 273 14.74 0.21 23.06
C ASN A 273 15.02 -0.87 24.11
N GLN A 274 14.09 -1.78 24.36
CA GLN A 274 14.27 -2.88 25.32
C GLN A 274 14.18 -4.23 24.62
N SER A 275 14.98 -5.15 25.09
CA SER A 275 14.83 -6.56 24.70
C SER A 275 13.62 -7.16 25.39
N ARG A 276 12.95 -8.09 24.70
CA ARG A 276 11.89 -8.86 25.32
C ARG A 276 12.40 -9.72 26.47
N THR A 277 11.58 -9.84 27.49
CA THR A 277 11.85 -10.64 28.69
C THR A 277 11.11 -11.96 28.67
N VAL A 278 9.98 -12.03 27.97
CA VAL A 278 9.11 -13.21 27.93
C VAL A 278 9.06 -13.79 26.52
N LYS A 279 9.23 -15.10 26.41
CA LYS A 279 9.11 -15.81 25.14
C LYS A 279 7.64 -15.99 24.75
N PRO A 280 7.29 -15.93 23.47
CA PRO A 280 5.97 -16.30 23.00
C PRO A 280 5.61 -17.72 23.41
N ALA A 281 4.36 -17.92 23.85
CA ALA A 281 3.88 -19.22 24.27
C ALA A 281 2.38 -19.38 23.99
N PRO A 282 1.84 -20.61 23.94
CA PRO A 282 0.41 -20.85 23.96
C PRO A 282 -0.25 -20.10 25.11
N PHE A 283 -1.46 -19.57 24.90
CA PHE A 283 -2.17 -18.72 25.85
C PHE A 283 -2.14 -19.29 27.29
N ALA A 284 -2.45 -20.57 27.45
CA ALA A 284 -2.48 -21.24 28.76
C ALA A 284 -1.10 -21.50 29.41
N LYS A 285 0.00 -21.29 28.65
CA LYS A 285 1.39 -21.53 29.11
C LYS A 285 2.24 -20.27 29.11
N TYR A 286 1.63 -19.11 28.82
CA TYR A 286 2.35 -17.85 28.77
C TYR A 286 2.77 -17.45 30.17
N SER A 287 4.07 -17.19 30.37
CA SER A 287 4.66 -16.92 31.69
C SER A 287 4.69 -15.43 32.06
N GLY A 288 4.40 -14.53 31.11
CA GLY A 288 4.30 -13.09 31.32
C GLY A 288 2.89 -12.67 31.75
N ASP A 289 2.68 -11.34 31.87
CA ASP A 289 1.36 -10.79 32.11
C ASP A 289 0.53 -10.84 30.81
N PRO A 290 -0.59 -11.56 30.75
CA PRO A 290 -1.46 -11.58 29.59
C PRO A 290 -2.06 -10.23 29.22
N LYS A 291 -2.11 -9.28 30.17
CA LYS A 291 -2.61 -7.91 29.94
C LYS A 291 -1.57 -7.03 29.24
N ASP A 292 -0.29 -7.40 29.33
CA ASP A 292 0.84 -6.74 28.65
C ASP A 292 1.35 -7.52 27.45
N ALA A 293 0.47 -8.29 26.83
CA ALA A 293 0.77 -9.13 25.68
C ALA A 293 -0.29 -9.02 24.60
N PHE A 294 0.07 -9.28 23.37
CA PHE A 294 -0.84 -9.37 22.23
C PHE A 294 -1.05 -10.83 21.78
N TRP A 295 -2.14 -11.03 21.09
CA TRP A 295 -2.52 -12.35 20.62
C TRP A 295 -1.85 -12.69 19.27
N ALA A 296 -1.63 -13.96 19.04
CA ALA A 296 -1.22 -14.52 17.75
C ALA A 296 -1.95 -15.84 17.48
N PHE A 297 -2.18 -16.17 16.22
CA PHE A 297 -2.89 -17.39 15.80
C PHE A 297 -2.26 -18.66 16.34
N ASP A 298 -0.95 -18.77 16.17
CA ASP A 298 -0.17 -19.97 16.47
C ASP A 298 1.32 -19.63 16.67
N LYS A 299 2.13 -20.67 16.78
CA LYS A 299 3.58 -20.53 16.94
C LYS A 299 4.25 -19.80 15.78
N GLU A 300 3.84 -20.09 14.53
CA GLU A 300 4.42 -19.45 13.34
C GLU A 300 4.23 -17.93 13.41
N MET A 301 3.00 -17.49 13.64
CA MET A 301 2.68 -16.07 13.74
C MET A 301 3.34 -15.40 14.95
N ALA A 302 3.36 -16.07 16.09
CA ALA A 302 3.99 -15.55 17.30
C ALA A 302 5.50 -15.36 17.12
N LEU A 303 6.18 -16.31 16.49
CA LEU A 303 7.61 -16.20 16.16
C LEU A 303 7.87 -15.16 15.07
N ALA A 304 7.01 -15.07 14.03
CA ALA A 304 7.13 -14.03 13.02
C ALA A 304 7.04 -12.64 13.66
N THR A 305 6.08 -12.42 14.57
CA THR A 305 5.95 -11.16 15.32
C THR A 305 7.19 -10.88 16.16
N GLN A 306 7.73 -11.87 16.87
CA GLN A 306 8.93 -11.70 17.67
C GLN A 306 10.16 -11.40 16.82
N ASN A 307 10.36 -12.16 15.74
CA ASN A 307 11.54 -12.04 14.89
C ASN A 307 11.58 -10.75 14.09
N TYR A 308 10.43 -10.09 13.89
CA TYR A 308 10.33 -8.86 13.13
C TYR A 308 11.23 -7.73 13.67
N PHE A 309 11.48 -7.72 14.97
CA PHE A 309 12.33 -6.72 15.64
C PHE A 309 13.33 -7.30 16.66
N ALA A 310 13.60 -8.60 16.61
CA ALA A 310 14.45 -9.26 17.60
C ALA A 310 15.91 -8.77 17.58
N ASP A 311 16.39 -8.30 16.45
CA ASP A 311 17.77 -7.86 16.24
C ASP A 311 18.00 -6.34 16.44
N GLN A 312 16.98 -5.59 16.82
CA GLN A 312 17.06 -4.13 16.95
C GLN A 312 17.58 -3.62 18.31
N PRO A 313 17.26 -4.28 19.46
CA PRO A 313 17.75 -3.79 20.75
C PRO A 313 19.28 -3.76 20.82
N GLY A 314 19.82 -2.66 21.38
CA GLY A 314 21.26 -2.45 21.54
C GLY A 314 22.00 -1.90 20.33
N LYS A 315 21.36 -1.82 19.16
CA LYS A 315 21.93 -1.15 17.99
C LYS A 315 21.89 0.36 18.11
N SER A 316 22.90 1.03 17.55
CA SER A 316 22.98 2.48 17.50
C SER A 316 21.98 3.06 16.49
N PRO A 317 21.36 4.21 16.78
CA PRO A 317 20.53 4.91 15.83
C PRO A 317 21.36 5.52 14.70
N GLN A 318 20.74 5.66 13.53
CA GLN A 318 21.27 6.43 12.39
C GLN A 318 20.10 7.18 11.74
N LEU A 319 20.39 8.27 11.01
CA LEU A 319 19.37 9.09 10.37
C LEU A 319 19.70 9.31 8.91
N LEU A 320 18.67 9.46 8.08
CA LEU A 320 18.74 9.76 6.66
C LEU A 320 18.15 11.13 6.34
N GLY A 321 18.62 11.73 5.25
CA GLY A 321 18.03 12.90 4.63
C GLY A 321 18.00 12.78 3.11
N PHE A 322 17.06 13.46 2.47
CA PHE A 322 17.05 13.64 1.02
C PHE A 322 18.03 14.73 0.60
N VAL A 323 18.64 14.56 -0.55
CA VAL A 323 19.57 15.52 -1.15
C VAL A 323 18.96 16.06 -2.44
N GLN A 324 18.91 17.39 -2.54
CA GLN A 324 18.50 18.13 -3.73
C GLN A 324 19.47 19.28 -3.97
N ASP A 325 19.89 19.50 -5.21
CA ASP A 325 20.89 20.53 -5.57
C ASP A 325 22.19 20.44 -4.74
N GLY A 326 22.65 19.20 -4.45
CA GLY A 326 23.87 18.93 -3.68
C GLY A 326 23.76 19.22 -2.17
N LYS A 327 22.55 19.55 -1.64
CA LYS A 327 22.33 19.87 -0.23
C LYS A 327 21.30 18.93 0.39
N ILE A 328 21.51 18.60 1.67
CA ILE A 328 20.49 17.91 2.47
C ILE A 328 19.32 18.86 2.69
N VAL A 329 18.13 18.40 2.31
CA VAL A 329 16.88 19.14 2.51
C VAL A 329 16.42 18.96 3.95
N PRO A 330 16.15 20.06 4.69
CA PRO A 330 15.73 19.96 6.09
C PRO A 330 14.37 19.27 6.23
N GLN A 331 14.20 18.55 7.33
CA GLN A 331 12.93 17.96 7.72
C GLN A 331 11.96 19.04 8.24
N THR A 332 10.67 18.77 8.16
CA THR A 332 9.63 19.56 8.81
C THR A 332 9.37 19.03 10.23
N GLU A 333 8.82 19.86 11.11
CA GLU A 333 8.37 19.43 12.44
C GLU A 333 7.21 18.43 12.36
N THR A 334 6.30 18.66 11.42
CA THR A 334 5.13 17.81 11.21
C THR A 334 5.55 16.52 10.53
N HIS A 335 5.29 15.39 11.16
CA HIS A 335 5.54 14.04 10.66
C HIS A 335 7.00 13.75 10.24
N GLN A 336 7.95 14.65 10.53
CA GLN A 336 9.38 14.51 10.18
C GLN A 336 9.61 14.18 8.69
N GLN A 337 8.75 14.68 7.83
CA GLN A 337 8.90 14.55 6.40
C GLN A 337 9.84 15.60 5.82
N VAL A 338 10.38 15.30 4.64
CA VAL A 338 11.14 16.26 3.84
C VAL A 338 10.25 16.77 2.72
N ASN A 339 10.17 18.10 2.51
CA ASN A 339 9.44 18.69 1.41
C ASN A 339 10.40 18.94 0.25
N LEU A 340 10.28 18.14 -0.81
CA LEU A 340 11.09 18.24 -2.03
C LEU A 340 10.45 19.20 -3.04
N LYS A 341 11.29 19.81 -3.88
CA LYS A 341 10.85 20.66 -4.98
C LYS A 341 10.77 19.83 -6.26
N PHE A 342 9.74 20.02 -7.05
CA PHE A 342 9.67 19.46 -8.40
C PHE A 342 10.57 20.25 -9.32
N ALA A 343 11.69 19.67 -9.73
CA ALA A 343 12.68 20.25 -10.61
C ALA A 343 12.95 19.28 -11.78
N PRO A 344 12.08 19.28 -12.80
CA PRO A 344 12.21 18.32 -13.90
C PRO A 344 13.28 18.73 -14.90
N ASP A 345 13.79 17.74 -15.63
CA ASP A 345 14.63 17.90 -16.82
C ASP A 345 13.87 18.60 -17.97
N ALA A 346 14.52 18.73 -19.11
CA ALA A 346 13.94 19.39 -20.29
C ALA A 346 12.66 18.72 -20.83
N ASP A 347 12.46 17.43 -20.55
CA ASP A 347 11.24 16.69 -20.91
C ASP A 347 10.02 17.10 -20.07
N GLY A 348 10.26 17.75 -18.91
CA GLY A 348 9.23 18.26 -18.00
C GLY A 348 8.63 17.22 -17.06
N VAL A 349 9.10 15.97 -17.06
CA VAL A 349 8.57 14.87 -16.25
C VAL A 349 9.66 14.06 -15.52
N THR A 350 10.88 14.00 -16.05
CA THR A 350 12.00 13.30 -15.41
C THR A 350 12.66 14.20 -14.38
N PHE A 351 13.03 13.67 -13.21
CA PHE A 351 13.71 14.41 -12.16
C PHE A 351 14.67 13.52 -11.37
N HIS A 352 15.62 14.14 -10.67
CA HIS A 352 16.68 13.44 -9.94
C HIS A 352 16.66 13.76 -8.46
N LEU A 353 16.93 12.75 -7.63
CA LEU A 353 16.98 12.86 -6.16
C LEU A 353 18.14 12.03 -5.62
N GLY A 354 18.79 12.57 -4.59
CA GLY A 354 19.76 11.84 -3.80
C GLY A 354 19.29 11.62 -2.37
N ALA A 355 20.02 10.77 -1.65
CA ALA A 355 19.87 10.63 -0.20
C ALA A 355 21.24 10.46 0.46
N ALA A 356 21.37 10.92 1.70
CA ALA A 356 22.59 10.85 2.48
C ALA A 356 22.30 10.56 3.95
N PHE A 357 23.28 10.02 4.67
CA PHE A 357 23.23 9.95 6.13
C PHE A 357 23.36 11.33 6.74
N LEU A 358 22.68 11.56 7.85
CA LEU A 358 22.84 12.76 8.67
C LEU A 358 23.98 12.53 9.66
N ASN A 359 24.92 13.50 9.75
CA ASN A 359 26.04 13.44 10.67
C ASN A 359 25.68 13.87 12.09
N TYR A 360 24.54 14.50 12.27
CA TYR A 360 24.07 15.03 13.55
C TYR A 360 22.56 14.89 13.70
N VAL A 361 22.09 14.76 14.95
CA VAL A 361 20.67 14.79 15.27
C VAL A 361 20.12 16.20 14.97
N PRO A 362 19.11 16.36 14.10
CA PRO A 362 18.56 17.66 13.74
C PRO A 362 17.94 18.40 14.92
N VAL A 363 18.08 19.73 14.96
CA VAL A 363 17.53 20.61 16.01
C VAL A 363 16.01 20.69 15.92
N ILE A 364 15.44 20.54 14.73
CA ILE A 364 14.03 20.81 14.43
C ILE A 364 13.05 19.83 15.08
N SER A 365 13.49 18.63 15.46
CA SER A 365 12.55 17.58 15.85
C SER A 365 12.86 16.93 17.18
N SER A 366 12.03 17.24 18.18
CA SER A 366 12.03 16.54 19.46
C SER A 366 11.77 15.03 19.35
N ARG A 367 11.02 14.57 18.32
CA ARG A 367 10.78 13.15 18.07
C ARG A 367 12.03 12.41 17.60
N LEU A 368 12.87 13.03 16.78
CA LEU A 368 14.14 12.43 16.36
C LEU A 368 15.10 12.27 17.53
N ALA A 369 15.20 13.28 18.39
CA ALA A 369 15.97 13.17 19.62
C ALA A 369 15.43 12.05 20.52
N LYS A 370 14.10 11.97 20.70
CA LYS A 370 13.46 10.89 21.46
C LYS A 370 13.74 9.52 20.85
N TRP A 371 13.60 9.38 19.53
CA TRP A 371 13.80 8.09 18.84
C TRP A 371 15.28 7.67 18.90
N THR A 372 16.22 8.58 18.69
CA THR A 372 17.65 8.28 18.78
C THR A 372 18.12 8.05 20.22
N GLY A 373 17.40 8.59 21.21
CA GLY A 373 17.84 8.65 22.60
C GLY A 373 19.03 9.61 22.81
N LEU A 374 19.35 10.46 21.82
CA LEU A 374 20.48 11.39 21.83
C LEU A 374 19.97 12.84 21.81
N PRO A 375 20.64 13.77 22.50
CA PRO A 375 20.34 15.19 22.39
C PRO A 375 20.49 15.71 20.95
N THR A 376 19.80 16.78 20.61
CA THR A 376 20.01 17.52 19.37
C THR A 376 21.47 17.95 19.22
N ASN A 377 21.96 18.02 17.97
CA ASN A 377 23.37 18.24 17.61
C ASN A 377 24.37 17.15 18.04
N SER A 378 23.92 16.05 18.64
CA SER A 378 24.78 14.90 18.89
C SER A 378 25.28 14.32 17.56
N ALA A 379 26.56 13.95 17.51
CA ALA A 379 27.15 13.29 16.36
C ALA A 379 26.54 11.89 16.16
N LEU A 380 26.28 11.55 14.91
CA LEU A 380 25.76 10.25 14.48
C LEU A 380 26.80 9.52 13.64
N GLY A 381 26.90 8.21 13.86
CA GLY A 381 27.49 7.30 12.91
C GLY A 381 26.41 6.63 12.05
N HIS A 382 26.84 5.81 11.12
CA HIS A 382 25.91 5.08 10.24
C HIS A 382 26.49 3.74 9.78
N ALA A 383 25.59 2.87 9.32
CA ALA A 383 25.94 1.61 8.67
C ALA A 383 26.67 1.82 7.34
N ASN A 384 27.40 0.81 6.91
CA ASN A 384 27.91 0.75 5.55
C ASN A 384 26.80 0.29 4.59
N GLY A 385 26.88 0.76 3.33
CA GLY A 385 25.96 0.34 2.28
C GLY A 385 25.18 1.49 1.65
N THR A 386 24.42 1.16 0.61
CA THR A 386 23.68 2.12 -0.20
C THR A 386 22.34 2.48 0.44
N ILE A 387 21.96 3.75 0.34
CA ILE A 387 20.63 4.21 0.64
C ILE A 387 19.77 3.98 -0.62
N LYS A 388 18.59 3.38 -0.45
CA LYS A 388 17.63 3.17 -1.53
C LYS A 388 16.55 4.25 -1.46
N ILE A 389 16.13 4.76 -2.62
CA ILE A 389 14.94 5.61 -2.73
C ILE A 389 13.88 4.81 -3.48
N SER A 390 12.67 4.74 -2.91
CA SER A 390 11.52 4.03 -3.48
C SER A 390 10.26 4.89 -3.41
N ARG A 391 9.25 4.52 -4.23
CA ARG A 391 7.90 5.10 -4.17
C ARG A 391 7.18 4.59 -2.92
N ILE A 392 6.50 5.50 -2.20
CA ILE A 392 5.45 5.17 -1.25
C ILE A 392 4.10 5.23 -1.98
N SER A 393 3.79 6.41 -2.54
CA SER A 393 2.54 6.62 -3.27
C SER A 393 2.66 7.81 -4.24
N GLY A 394 1.64 8.01 -5.06
CA GLY A 394 1.57 9.13 -6.01
C GLY A 394 2.11 8.81 -7.40
N PRO A 395 1.99 9.75 -8.33
CA PRO A 395 2.23 9.54 -9.75
C PRO A 395 3.73 9.55 -10.10
N VAL A 396 4.46 8.53 -9.73
CA VAL A 396 5.90 8.42 -10.00
C VAL A 396 6.33 6.99 -10.32
N GLU A 397 7.19 6.89 -11.30
CA GLU A 397 7.93 5.69 -11.70
C GLU A 397 9.41 5.88 -11.40
N LYS A 398 10.05 4.85 -10.88
CA LYS A 398 11.49 4.83 -10.67
C LYS A 398 12.19 4.27 -11.90
N ILE A 399 13.08 5.09 -12.51
CA ILE A 399 13.82 4.74 -13.72
C ILE A 399 15.19 4.14 -13.38
N SER A 400 15.89 4.73 -12.39
CA SER A 400 17.18 4.24 -11.91
C SER A 400 17.32 4.45 -10.40
N ALA A 401 18.51 4.30 -9.87
CA ALA A 401 18.77 4.48 -8.44
C ALA A 401 18.37 5.87 -7.93
N ASP A 402 18.59 6.91 -8.73
CA ASP A 402 18.43 8.33 -8.43
C ASP A 402 17.50 9.09 -9.41
N THR A 403 16.99 8.41 -10.44
CA THR A 403 16.20 9.01 -11.51
C THR A 403 14.75 8.53 -11.42
N PHE A 404 13.83 9.47 -11.46
CA PHE A 404 12.40 9.27 -11.35
C PHE A 404 11.67 10.00 -12.48
N ARG A 405 10.49 9.53 -12.83
CA ARG A 405 9.65 10.14 -13.83
C ARG A 405 8.21 10.24 -13.33
N VAL A 406 7.57 11.37 -13.58
CA VAL A 406 6.12 11.50 -13.36
C VAL A 406 5.40 10.48 -14.23
N GLN A 407 4.58 9.64 -13.61
CA GLN A 407 3.73 8.67 -14.28
C GLN A 407 2.39 8.62 -13.56
N PHE A 408 1.39 9.26 -14.18
CA PHE A 408 0.02 9.18 -13.65
C PHE A 408 -0.53 7.76 -13.81
N ASP A 409 -1.41 7.41 -12.91
CA ASP A 409 -2.12 6.13 -12.88
C ASP A 409 -3.64 6.35 -12.75
N ARG A 410 -4.38 5.28 -12.49
CA ARG A 410 -5.85 5.31 -12.37
C ARG A 410 -6.39 6.25 -11.31
N VAL A 411 -5.63 6.53 -10.25
CA VAL A 411 -6.03 7.45 -9.18
C VAL A 411 -6.15 8.88 -9.70
N TYR A 412 -5.35 9.26 -10.68
CA TYR A 412 -5.41 10.59 -11.30
C TYR A 412 -6.78 10.90 -11.94
N SER A 413 -7.53 9.88 -12.31
CA SER A 413 -8.90 10.04 -12.84
C SER A 413 -9.96 10.35 -11.78
N THR A 414 -9.57 10.43 -10.50
CA THR A 414 -10.47 10.71 -9.37
C THR A 414 -10.29 12.13 -8.83
N PRO A 415 -11.29 12.74 -8.20
CA PRO A 415 -11.23 14.14 -7.75
C PRO A 415 -10.49 14.31 -6.41
N ASP A 416 -9.28 13.78 -6.27
CA ASP A 416 -8.46 13.96 -5.05
C ASP A 416 -7.40 15.05 -5.28
N LYS A 417 -7.32 16.01 -4.35
CA LYS A 417 -6.30 17.07 -4.36
C LYS A 417 -4.88 16.51 -4.25
N ARG A 418 -4.72 15.31 -3.71
CA ARG A 418 -3.44 14.63 -3.54
C ARG A 418 -2.95 13.90 -4.80
N ASN A 419 -3.71 13.91 -5.90
CA ASN A 419 -3.33 13.27 -7.16
C ASN A 419 -2.02 13.82 -7.77
N PHE A 420 -1.52 14.94 -7.27
CA PHE A 420 -0.24 15.55 -7.66
C PHE A 420 0.84 15.39 -6.58
N ASP A 421 0.57 14.69 -5.49
CA ASP A 421 1.51 14.44 -4.41
C ASP A 421 2.27 13.14 -4.66
N ILE A 422 3.59 13.22 -4.73
CA ILE A 422 4.51 12.09 -4.80
C ILE A 422 5.12 11.90 -3.42
N TRP A 423 4.95 10.73 -2.84
CA TRP A 423 5.61 10.35 -1.61
C TRP A 423 6.71 9.33 -1.90
N LEU A 424 7.91 9.63 -1.39
CA LEU A 424 9.10 8.81 -1.57
C LEU A 424 9.73 8.45 -0.23
N LEU A 425 10.38 7.31 -0.18
CA LEU A 425 11.08 6.76 0.96
C LEU A 425 12.56 6.60 0.65
N ALA A 426 13.43 7.27 1.41
CA ALA A 426 14.82 6.86 1.52
C ALA A 426 14.93 5.81 2.63
N SER A 427 15.61 4.70 2.40
CA SER A 427 15.72 3.60 3.34
C SER A 427 17.12 2.98 3.36
N GLN A 428 17.51 2.50 4.55
CA GLN A 428 18.75 1.76 4.75
C GLN A 428 18.53 0.70 5.84
N SER A 429 18.89 -0.55 5.55
CA SER A 429 18.54 -1.71 6.37
C SER A 429 19.35 -1.88 7.67
N GLY A 430 20.31 -0.97 7.93
CA GLY A 430 21.22 -1.13 9.05
C GLY A 430 22.24 -2.26 8.84
N ASP A 431 22.96 -2.57 9.90
CA ASP A 431 23.91 -3.66 9.97
C ASP A 431 23.97 -4.26 11.39
N ALA A 432 25.04 -4.92 11.76
CA ALA A 432 25.21 -5.47 13.10
C ALA A 432 25.29 -4.39 14.20
N LYS A 433 25.67 -3.17 13.86
CA LYS A 433 25.88 -2.06 14.80
C LYS A 433 24.77 -1.01 14.76
N TYR A 434 24.19 -0.77 13.61
CA TYR A 434 23.22 0.30 13.39
C TYR A 434 21.83 -0.26 13.08
N LYS A 435 20.80 0.41 13.60
CA LYS A 435 19.39 0.11 13.30
C LYS A 435 19.08 0.36 11.82
N ASN A 436 18.08 -0.31 11.27
CA ASN A 436 17.44 0.11 10.03
C ASN A 436 16.76 1.48 10.22
N ILE A 437 16.64 2.23 9.14
CA ILE A 437 16.08 3.58 9.15
C ILE A 437 15.41 3.94 7.85
N VAL A 438 14.38 4.74 7.93
CA VAL A 438 13.69 5.35 6.79
C VAL A 438 13.57 6.86 6.95
N GLN A 439 13.47 7.56 5.82
CA GLN A 439 13.11 8.96 5.73
C GLN A 439 12.08 9.15 4.64
N GLN A 440 10.91 9.62 4.98
CA GLN A 440 9.84 9.95 4.03
C GLN A 440 9.97 11.37 3.50
N SER A 441 9.51 11.57 2.27
CA SER A 441 9.44 12.89 1.65
C SER A 441 8.16 13.08 0.86
N LEU A 442 7.74 14.34 0.74
CA LEU A 442 6.65 14.79 -0.13
C LEU A 442 7.23 15.68 -1.21
N LEU A 443 6.92 15.37 -2.46
CA LEU A 443 7.16 16.20 -3.63
C LEU A 443 5.81 16.48 -4.29
N ARG A 444 5.45 17.76 -4.45
CA ARG A 444 4.20 18.13 -5.10
C ARG A 444 4.46 18.61 -6.53
N ILE A 445 3.82 17.96 -7.49
CA ILE A 445 3.85 18.37 -8.90
C ILE A 445 2.94 19.61 -9.04
N PRO A 446 3.42 20.71 -9.68
CA PRO A 446 2.54 21.83 -10.02
C PRO A 446 1.44 21.40 -10.99
N THR A 447 0.25 21.94 -10.84
CA THR A 447 -0.89 21.62 -11.72
C THR A 447 -0.80 22.29 -13.10
N PHE A 448 0.09 23.27 -13.28
CA PHE A 448 0.30 24.00 -14.54
C PHE A 448 -1.01 24.49 -15.19
N ASN A 449 -1.79 25.26 -14.43
CA ASN A 449 -3.10 25.79 -14.88
C ASN A 449 -3.01 27.10 -15.69
N SER A 450 -1.80 27.57 -16.03
CA SER A 450 -1.58 28.84 -16.71
C SER A 450 -0.49 28.73 -17.79
N GLY A 451 -0.65 29.48 -18.88
CA GLY A 451 0.20 29.44 -20.06
C GLY A 451 -0.60 29.21 -21.32
N ALA A 452 0.07 28.94 -22.43
CA ALA A 452 -0.59 28.52 -23.66
C ALA A 452 -1.27 27.16 -23.49
N GLU A 453 -2.37 26.96 -24.12
CA GLU A 453 -3.06 25.67 -24.14
C GLU A 453 -2.31 24.68 -25.03
N GLN A 454 -2.47 23.41 -24.73
CA GLN A 454 -2.02 22.33 -25.56
C GLN A 454 -3.09 21.24 -25.61
N HIS A 455 -3.21 20.58 -26.75
CA HIS A 455 -4.25 19.62 -27.01
C HIS A 455 -3.66 18.29 -27.43
N ILE A 456 -4.27 17.21 -26.94
CA ILE A 456 -3.89 15.85 -27.28
C ILE A 456 -4.83 15.33 -28.36
N LEU A 457 -4.26 14.87 -29.47
CA LEU A 457 -4.95 14.08 -30.48
C LEU A 457 -4.62 12.61 -30.23
N PHE A 458 -5.59 11.85 -29.74
CA PHE A 458 -5.46 10.41 -29.49
C PHE A 458 -6.38 9.64 -30.42
N ALA A 459 -5.81 8.77 -31.25
CA ALA A 459 -6.57 7.98 -32.20
C ALA A 459 -7.53 7.00 -31.51
N GLU A 460 -8.65 6.68 -32.17
CA GLU A 460 -9.56 5.64 -31.70
C GLU A 460 -8.86 4.28 -31.70
N ILE A 461 -9.19 3.46 -30.70
CA ILE A 461 -8.66 2.11 -30.54
C ILE A 461 -9.77 1.12 -30.89
N PRO A 462 -9.62 0.30 -31.95
CA PRO A 462 -10.64 -0.69 -32.31
C PRO A 462 -10.71 -1.80 -31.25
N ASN A 463 -11.86 -2.45 -31.13
CA ASN A 463 -12.02 -3.62 -30.29
C ASN A 463 -10.99 -4.70 -30.66
N GLN A 464 -10.51 -5.38 -29.64
CA GLN A 464 -9.48 -6.41 -29.77
C GLN A 464 -10.04 -7.80 -29.44
N LYS A 465 -9.42 -8.84 -29.99
CA LYS A 465 -9.74 -10.23 -29.61
C LYS A 465 -8.86 -10.69 -28.45
N VAL A 466 -9.42 -11.57 -27.62
CA VAL A 466 -8.63 -12.32 -26.63
C VAL A 466 -7.51 -13.07 -27.35
N GLY A 467 -6.30 -12.95 -26.81
CA GLY A 467 -5.09 -13.50 -27.43
C GLY A 467 -4.22 -12.48 -28.16
N THR A 468 -4.75 -11.28 -28.46
CA THR A 468 -3.92 -10.14 -28.85
C THR A 468 -2.93 -9.86 -27.71
N LYS A 469 -1.63 -9.77 -28.02
CA LYS A 469 -0.59 -9.57 -27.00
C LYS A 469 -0.34 -8.10 -26.70
N SER A 470 -0.32 -7.28 -27.74
CA SER A 470 -0.05 -5.84 -27.61
C SER A 470 -0.56 -5.06 -28.81
N ILE A 471 -0.77 -3.77 -28.60
CA ILE A 471 -1.11 -2.79 -29.66
C ILE A 471 -0.32 -1.49 -29.43
N PRO A 472 0.06 -0.77 -30.50
CA PRO A 472 0.63 0.57 -30.37
C PRO A 472 -0.45 1.60 -30.00
N LEU A 473 -0.08 2.58 -29.21
CA LEU A 473 -0.91 3.72 -28.87
C LEU A 473 -0.42 4.93 -29.66
N ASN A 474 -1.31 5.53 -30.47
CA ASN A 474 -0.98 6.64 -31.33
C ASN A 474 -1.62 7.92 -30.79
N ALA A 475 -0.83 8.75 -30.11
CA ALA A 475 -1.24 10.06 -29.67
C ALA A 475 -0.17 11.11 -29.99
N THR A 476 -0.61 12.31 -30.34
CA THR A 476 0.25 13.46 -30.59
C THR A 476 -0.29 14.68 -29.85
N SER A 477 0.53 15.72 -29.72
CA SER A 477 0.12 17.01 -29.18
C SER A 477 0.52 18.13 -30.14
N ASP A 478 -0.33 19.15 -30.24
CA ASP A 478 -0.06 20.37 -30.98
C ASP A 478 1.14 21.17 -30.45
N SER A 479 1.53 20.93 -29.19
CA SER A 479 2.74 21.49 -28.60
C SER A 479 4.04 20.77 -29.03
N GLY A 480 3.95 19.66 -29.75
CA GLY A 480 5.09 18.82 -30.15
C GLY A 480 5.74 18.05 -28.99
N ARG A 481 5.24 18.17 -27.76
CA ARG A 481 5.76 17.44 -26.59
C ARG A 481 5.19 16.03 -26.54
N ARG A 482 5.90 15.13 -25.85
CA ARG A 482 5.47 13.74 -25.67
C ARG A 482 4.15 13.65 -24.92
N VAL A 483 3.27 12.75 -25.37
CA VAL A 483 2.05 12.30 -24.69
C VAL A 483 2.35 11.00 -23.97
N TYR A 484 1.82 10.85 -22.77
CA TYR A 484 1.98 9.67 -21.92
C TYR A 484 0.63 9.01 -21.69
N PHE A 485 0.66 7.74 -21.23
CA PHE A 485 -0.56 6.95 -21.08
C PHE A 485 -0.62 6.27 -19.72
N TYR A 486 -1.84 5.98 -19.26
CA TYR A 486 -2.11 5.00 -18.21
C TYR A 486 -3.39 4.23 -18.49
N ILE A 487 -3.52 3.06 -17.86
CA ILE A 487 -4.74 2.26 -17.89
C ILE A 487 -5.60 2.64 -16.67
N ARG A 488 -6.82 3.10 -16.89
CA ARG A 488 -7.78 3.31 -15.82
C ARG A 488 -8.39 2.00 -15.36
N GLU A 489 -8.79 1.13 -16.30
CA GLU A 489 -9.33 -0.20 -16.06
C GLU A 489 -9.12 -1.09 -17.29
N GLY A 490 -9.09 -2.38 -17.05
CA GLY A 490 -8.91 -3.41 -18.07
C GLY A 490 -7.68 -4.27 -17.83
N PRO A 491 -7.64 -5.50 -18.38
CA PRO A 491 -6.49 -6.40 -18.27
C PRO A 491 -5.37 -5.97 -19.22
N ALA A 492 -4.73 -4.86 -18.91
CA ALA A 492 -3.68 -4.27 -19.74
C ALA A 492 -2.71 -3.41 -18.92
N GLU A 493 -1.49 -3.25 -19.43
CA GLU A 493 -0.41 -2.43 -18.89
C GLU A 493 0.18 -1.55 -19.99
N ILE A 494 0.84 -0.45 -19.61
CA ILE A 494 1.54 0.45 -20.52
C ILE A 494 3.05 0.20 -20.46
N ASP A 495 3.66 0.00 -21.63
CA ASP A 495 5.10 -0.04 -21.83
C ASP A 495 5.48 1.00 -22.88
N GLY A 496 5.82 2.21 -22.43
CA GLY A 496 6.04 3.36 -23.31
C GLY A 496 4.79 3.75 -24.09
N ASP A 497 4.83 3.55 -25.40
CA ASP A 497 3.72 3.81 -26.32
C ASP A 497 3.03 2.50 -26.78
N ILE A 498 3.25 1.42 -26.04
CA ILE A 498 2.67 0.11 -26.30
C ILE A 498 1.74 -0.29 -25.16
N LEU A 499 0.51 -0.68 -25.48
CA LEU A 499 -0.38 -1.34 -24.56
C LEU A 499 -0.16 -2.86 -24.67
N ARG A 500 0.16 -3.50 -23.54
CA ARG A 500 0.29 -4.96 -23.41
C ARG A 500 -0.91 -5.52 -22.67
N PHE A 501 -1.52 -6.57 -23.22
CA PHE A 501 -2.61 -7.25 -22.55
C PHE A 501 -2.09 -8.23 -21.49
N THR A 502 -2.72 -8.22 -20.33
CA THR A 502 -2.45 -9.11 -19.21
C THR A 502 -3.42 -10.31 -19.22
N LYS A 503 -3.25 -11.20 -18.26
CA LYS A 503 -4.11 -12.39 -18.16
C LYS A 503 -5.49 -12.00 -17.63
N ILE A 504 -6.52 -12.52 -18.28
CA ILE A 504 -7.92 -12.37 -17.89
C ILE A 504 -8.31 -13.55 -16.99
N PRO A 505 -8.99 -13.31 -15.86
CA PRO A 505 -9.49 -14.39 -15.02
C PRO A 505 -10.41 -15.34 -15.78
N PRO A 506 -10.36 -16.67 -15.50
CA PRO A 506 -10.95 -17.69 -16.40
C PRO A 506 -12.47 -17.63 -16.54
N ARG A 507 -13.19 -17.06 -15.57
CA ARG A 507 -14.64 -16.90 -15.60
C ARG A 507 -15.10 -15.51 -16.00
N ALA A 508 -14.17 -14.63 -16.39
CA ALA A 508 -14.51 -13.27 -16.78
C ALA A 508 -15.65 -13.21 -17.79
N LYS A 509 -16.62 -12.34 -17.54
CA LYS A 509 -17.72 -12.06 -18.45
C LYS A 509 -17.25 -11.16 -19.58
N PHE A 510 -17.50 -11.55 -20.80
CA PHE A 510 -17.17 -10.79 -22.00
C PHE A 510 -18.37 -10.00 -22.52
N PRO A 511 -18.13 -8.87 -23.21
CA PRO A 511 -16.81 -8.28 -23.50
C PRO A 511 -16.20 -7.61 -22.28
N VAL A 512 -14.86 -7.61 -22.16
CA VAL A 512 -14.14 -6.91 -21.08
C VAL A 512 -13.71 -5.54 -21.58
N LYS A 513 -14.09 -4.50 -20.86
CA LYS A 513 -13.73 -3.10 -21.19
C LYS A 513 -12.27 -2.81 -20.84
N VAL A 514 -11.60 -2.06 -21.72
CA VAL A 514 -10.29 -1.47 -21.48
C VAL A 514 -10.41 0.05 -21.66
N THR A 515 -9.95 0.81 -20.69
CA THR A 515 -9.94 2.27 -20.74
C THR A 515 -8.52 2.78 -20.64
N VAL A 516 -8.07 3.46 -21.69
CA VAL A 516 -6.76 4.10 -21.81
C VAL A 516 -6.93 5.61 -21.71
N VAL A 517 -6.08 6.24 -20.92
CA VAL A 517 -6.06 7.70 -20.78
C VAL A 517 -4.71 8.23 -21.27
N ALA A 518 -4.76 9.13 -22.24
CA ALA A 518 -3.61 9.89 -22.72
C ALA A 518 -3.52 11.20 -21.92
N TRP A 519 -2.33 11.54 -21.44
CA TRP A 519 -2.11 12.73 -20.64
C TRP A 519 -0.81 13.45 -21.01
N GLN A 520 -0.73 14.73 -20.69
CA GLN A 520 0.44 15.55 -20.93
C GLN A 520 0.52 16.66 -19.88
N LEU A 521 1.65 16.69 -19.17
CA LEU A 521 1.90 17.71 -18.15
C LEU A 521 2.29 19.05 -18.81
N GLY A 522 1.86 20.14 -18.21
CA GLY A 522 2.31 21.48 -18.57
C GLY A 522 3.77 21.73 -18.16
N CYS A 523 4.25 22.93 -18.41
CA CYS A 523 5.58 23.33 -17.96
C CYS A 523 5.63 24.82 -17.60
N ALA A 524 6.56 25.14 -16.70
CA ALA A 524 7.01 26.50 -16.43
C ALA A 524 8.29 26.79 -17.24
N GLY A 525 8.58 28.04 -17.48
CA GLY A 525 9.81 28.45 -18.19
C GLY A 525 9.53 29.36 -19.40
N LYS A 526 10.44 29.38 -20.37
CA LYS A 526 10.32 30.24 -21.56
C LYS A 526 9.06 29.94 -22.38
N LEU A 527 8.72 28.67 -22.53
CA LEU A 527 7.48 28.21 -23.13
C LEU A 527 6.56 27.73 -21.99
N LYS A 528 5.72 28.62 -21.46
CA LYS A 528 4.78 28.30 -20.41
C LYS A 528 3.54 27.65 -21.02
N LEU A 529 3.31 26.37 -20.67
CA LEU A 529 2.17 25.58 -21.17
C LEU A 529 1.28 25.13 -20.00
N LYS A 530 -0.02 25.15 -20.19
CA LYS A 530 -0.97 24.46 -19.31
C LYS A 530 -0.84 22.94 -19.47
N SER A 531 -1.19 22.17 -18.43
CA SER A 531 -1.42 20.73 -18.59
C SER A 531 -2.57 20.52 -19.59
N ALA A 532 -2.42 19.60 -20.52
CA ALA A 532 -3.48 19.26 -21.46
C ALA A 532 -4.64 18.57 -20.72
N THR A 533 -5.85 18.78 -21.19
CA THR A 533 -6.99 17.97 -20.77
C THR A 533 -6.75 16.52 -21.21
N PRO A 534 -6.78 15.54 -20.30
CA PRO A 534 -6.58 14.13 -20.66
C PRO A 534 -7.64 13.64 -21.65
N VAL A 535 -7.21 12.80 -22.60
CA VAL A 535 -8.10 12.20 -23.60
C VAL A 535 -8.25 10.72 -23.31
N THR A 536 -9.50 10.26 -23.18
CA THR A 536 -9.82 8.88 -22.86
C THR A 536 -10.27 8.12 -24.11
N ARG A 537 -9.81 6.87 -24.25
CA ARG A 537 -10.30 5.89 -25.25
C ARG A 537 -10.76 4.63 -24.55
N GLU A 538 -11.91 4.15 -24.96
CA GLU A 538 -12.50 2.92 -24.48
C GLU A 538 -12.66 1.94 -25.63
N PHE A 539 -12.30 0.70 -25.41
CA PHE A 539 -12.52 -0.40 -26.35
C PHE A 539 -12.77 -1.70 -25.58
N PHE A 540 -13.16 -2.74 -26.29
CA PHE A 540 -13.53 -4.01 -25.68
C PHE A 540 -12.65 -5.14 -26.16
N LEU A 541 -12.31 -6.05 -25.22
CA LEU A 541 -11.80 -7.37 -25.53
C LEU A 541 -12.99 -8.30 -25.76
N THR A 542 -13.01 -8.95 -26.90
CA THR A 542 -14.05 -9.91 -27.31
C THR A 542 -13.44 -11.31 -27.48
N LYS A 543 -14.26 -12.35 -27.33
CA LYS A 543 -13.86 -13.75 -27.61
C LYS A 543 -13.59 -13.97 -29.08
#